data_b920143a17acba6763c9e6723cf3d9b3
#
_entry.id   b920143a17acba6763c9e6723cf3d9b3
#
_cell.length_a   1.000
_cell.length_b   1.000
_cell.length_c   1.000
_cell.angle_alpha   90.00
_cell.angle_beta   90.00
_cell.angle_gamma   90.00
#
_symmetry.space_group_name_H-M   'P 1'
#
loop_
_entity.id
_entity.type
_entity.pdbx_description
1 polymer ?
#
loop_
_entity_poly.entity_id
_entity_poly.type
_entity_poly.pdbx_seq_one_letter_code
_entity_poly.pdbx_strand_id
1 'polypeptide(L)'
;MALGKEVFTRLAQPPCSVCHALQEAGSSAEIGPNLDQLKPDAQRVAAAVRKGIGIMPAFGTSLTEEQIQAVAHYVARASGAEK
;
A
#
# COMPACT_ATOMS: atom_id res chain seq x y z
N MET A 1 8.42 -9.67 -0.30
CA MET A 1 8.44 -8.43 -1.09
C MET A 1 7.70 -8.58 -2.42
N ALA A 2 7.88 -9.69 -3.13
CA ALA A 2 7.19 -9.89 -4.41
C ALA A 2 5.67 -9.91 -4.27
N LEU A 3 5.14 -10.58 -3.25
CA LEU A 3 3.70 -10.61 -3.02
C LEU A 3 3.17 -9.22 -2.68
N GLY A 4 3.88 -8.46 -1.85
CA GLY A 4 3.46 -7.11 -1.49
C GLY A 4 3.40 -6.19 -2.71
N LYS A 5 4.38 -6.28 -3.59
CA LYS A 5 4.37 -5.50 -4.84
C LYS A 5 3.19 -5.91 -5.73
N GLU A 6 2.89 -7.20 -5.82
CA GLU A 6 1.74 -7.66 -6.58
C GLU A 6 0.42 -7.13 -6.02
N VAL A 7 0.27 -7.13 -4.69
CA VAL A 7 -0.92 -6.57 -4.06
C VAL A 7 -1.03 -5.09 -4.40
N PHE A 8 0.07 -4.35 -4.27
CA PHE A 8 0.10 -2.91 -4.52
C PHE A 8 -0.26 -2.57 -5.95
N THR A 9 0.24 -3.33 -6.92
CA THR A 9 0.10 -2.99 -8.34
C THR A 9 -1.07 -3.66 -9.02
N ARG A 10 -1.57 -4.78 -8.50
CA ARG A 10 -2.48 -5.62 -9.26
C ARG A 10 -3.59 -6.28 -8.45
N LEU A 11 -3.29 -6.88 -7.30
CA LEU A 11 -4.25 -7.75 -6.61
C LEU A 11 -5.32 -6.96 -5.84
N ALA A 12 -4.97 -5.81 -5.27
CA ALA A 12 -5.97 -4.94 -4.64
C ALA A 12 -6.86 -4.32 -5.72
N GLN A 13 -8.14 -4.18 -5.45
CA GLN A 13 -9.10 -3.61 -6.39
C GLN A 13 -9.87 -2.47 -5.72
N PRO A 14 -9.59 -1.20 -6.07
CA PRO A 14 -8.61 -0.75 -7.07
C PRO A 14 -7.16 -0.95 -6.58
N PRO A 15 -6.20 -1.08 -7.49
CA PRO A 15 -4.80 -1.20 -7.07
C PRO A 15 -4.33 0.06 -6.33
N CYS A 16 -3.46 -0.13 -5.36
CA CYS A 16 -2.91 1.00 -4.59
C CYS A 16 -2.20 2.00 -5.50
N SER A 17 -1.58 1.50 -6.57
CA SER A 17 -0.82 2.32 -7.54
C SER A 17 -1.70 3.30 -8.32
N VAL A 18 -3.02 3.13 -8.31
CA VAL A 18 -3.94 4.05 -8.99
C VAL A 18 -4.00 5.38 -8.24
N CYS A 19 -3.81 5.37 -6.93
CA CYS A 19 -3.95 6.56 -6.10
C CYS A 19 -2.65 7.05 -5.49
N HIS A 20 -1.71 6.13 -5.20
CA HIS A 20 -0.49 6.46 -4.46
C HIS A 20 0.74 6.38 -5.33
N ALA A 21 1.61 7.39 -5.22
CA ALA A 21 2.93 7.34 -5.81
C ALA A 21 3.85 6.50 -4.94
N LEU A 22 4.62 5.64 -5.57
CA LEU A 22 5.68 4.85 -4.93
C LEU A 22 6.67 4.47 -6.02
N GLN A 23 7.87 5.04 -5.95
CA GLN A 23 8.85 4.92 -7.02
C GLN A 23 9.21 3.46 -7.31
N GLU A 24 9.38 2.65 -6.28
CA GLU A 24 9.74 1.24 -6.44
C GLU A 24 8.67 0.49 -7.25
N ALA A 25 7.40 0.85 -7.12
CA ALA A 25 6.31 0.24 -7.87
C ALA A 25 6.07 0.88 -9.23
N GLY A 26 6.85 1.90 -9.60
CA GLY A 26 6.69 2.61 -10.86
C GLY A 26 5.46 3.50 -10.91
N SER A 27 4.89 3.85 -9.78
CA SER A 27 3.67 4.67 -9.74
C SER A 27 3.99 6.11 -9.41
N SER A 28 3.33 7.04 -10.15
CA SER A 28 3.43 8.48 -9.89
C SER A 28 2.06 9.12 -9.65
N ALA A 29 1.07 8.33 -9.28
CA ALA A 29 -0.29 8.82 -9.04
C ALA A 29 -0.32 9.82 -7.88
N GLU A 30 -1.25 10.78 -7.94
CA GLU A 30 -1.31 11.89 -6.98
C GLU A 30 -2.64 12.01 -6.26
N ILE A 31 -3.54 11.03 -6.41
CA ILE A 31 -4.86 11.07 -5.77
C ILE A 31 -4.73 10.89 -4.27
N GLY A 32 -3.95 9.90 -3.83
CA GLY A 32 -3.64 9.70 -2.42
C GLY A 32 -2.27 10.26 -2.06
N PRO A 33 -1.85 10.18 -0.78
CA PRO A 33 -0.53 10.65 -0.38
C PRO A 33 0.59 9.96 -1.14
N ASN A 34 1.66 10.70 -1.42
CA ASN A 34 2.89 10.16 -1.99
C ASN A 34 3.59 9.35 -0.90
N LEU A 35 3.71 8.05 -1.11
CA LEU A 35 4.22 7.14 -0.08
C LEU A 35 5.72 7.31 0.13
N ASP A 36 6.47 7.70 -0.92
CA ASP A 36 7.90 7.99 -0.77
C ASP A 36 8.15 9.16 0.16
N GLN A 37 7.23 10.12 0.21
CA GLN A 37 7.32 11.28 1.10
C GLN A 37 6.76 10.99 2.47
N LEU A 38 5.61 10.31 2.54
CA LEU A 38 4.94 10.00 3.79
C LEU A 38 5.72 9.00 4.64
N LYS A 39 6.32 8.00 4.01
CA LYS A 39 7.11 6.94 4.67
C LYS A 39 6.35 6.31 5.83
N PRO A 40 5.18 5.71 5.55
CA PRO A 40 4.40 5.08 6.62
C PRO A 40 5.05 3.76 7.03
N ASP A 41 5.03 3.46 8.34
CA ASP A 41 5.49 2.15 8.80
C ASP A 41 4.46 1.07 8.46
N ALA A 42 4.86 -0.21 8.61
CA ALA A 42 4.01 -1.33 8.23
C ALA A 42 2.69 -1.36 9.01
N GLN A 43 2.73 -1.02 10.29
CA GLN A 43 1.54 -1.03 11.13
C GLN A 43 0.51 0.00 10.65
N ARG A 44 0.98 1.18 10.31
CA ARG A 44 0.12 2.25 9.79
C ARG A 44 -0.49 1.86 8.44
N VAL A 45 0.31 1.26 7.56
CA VAL A 45 -0.19 0.81 6.26
C VAL A 45 -1.24 -0.27 6.44
N ALA A 46 -0.98 -1.26 7.29
CA ALA A 46 -1.93 -2.35 7.52
C ALA A 46 -3.26 -1.83 8.06
N ALA A 47 -3.22 -0.88 9.01
CA ALA A 47 -4.44 -0.30 9.56
C ALA A 47 -5.25 0.43 8.49
N ALA A 48 -4.58 1.23 7.66
CA ALA A 48 -5.25 1.96 6.58
C ALA A 48 -5.85 1.02 5.54
N VAL A 49 -5.14 -0.05 5.19
CA VAL A 49 -5.61 -1.03 4.21
C VAL A 49 -6.84 -1.77 4.75
N ARG A 50 -6.83 -2.15 6.02
CA ARG A 50 -7.98 -2.87 6.60
C ARG A 50 -9.23 -2.02 6.69
N LYS A 51 -9.09 -0.78 7.12
CA LYS A 51 -10.24 0.07 7.49
C LYS A 51 -10.62 1.10 6.44
N GLY A 52 -9.67 1.46 5.56
CA GLY A 52 -9.86 2.57 4.65
C GLY A 52 -9.75 3.92 5.35
N ILE A 53 -9.52 4.97 4.59
CA ILE A 53 -9.46 6.35 5.10
C ILE A 53 -9.98 7.26 4.00
N GLY A 54 -11.00 8.07 4.30
CA GLY A 54 -11.55 8.99 3.31
C GLY A 54 -12.06 8.25 2.10
N ILE A 55 -11.56 8.59 0.90
CA ILE A 55 -11.97 7.91 -0.33
C ILE A 55 -11.21 6.59 -0.55
N MET A 56 -10.18 6.30 0.25
CA MET A 56 -9.48 5.03 0.17
C MET A 56 -10.40 3.91 0.67
N PRO A 57 -10.70 2.89 -0.15
CA PRO A 57 -11.60 1.82 0.28
C PRO A 57 -10.95 0.93 1.34
N ALA A 58 -11.78 0.24 2.10
CA ALA A 58 -11.34 -0.75 3.06
C ALA A 58 -11.14 -2.09 2.35
N PHE A 59 -10.03 -2.75 2.61
CA PHE A 59 -9.69 -4.04 2.00
C PHE A 59 -9.71 -5.20 2.98
N GLY A 60 -10.22 -4.97 4.21
CA GLY A 60 -10.19 -6.00 5.26
C GLY A 60 -10.92 -7.28 4.90
N THR A 61 -11.92 -7.23 4.01
CA THR A 61 -12.68 -8.41 3.59
C THR A 61 -12.31 -8.87 2.19
N SER A 62 -11.63 -8.05 1.39
CA SER A 62 -11.28 -8.40 0.00
C SER A 62 -9.86 -8.92 -0.15
N LEU A 63 -8.98 -8.62 0.79
CA LEU A 63 -7.61 -9.15 0.82
C LEU A 63 -7.46 -10.08 2.00
N THR A 64 -6.65 -11.13 1.84
CA THR A 64 -6.31 -12.01 2.96
C THR A 64 -5.39 -11.27 3.93
N GLU A 65 -5.31 -11.74 5.18
CA GLU A 65 -4.39 -11.16 6.16
C GLU A 65 -2.94 -11.25 5.68
N GLU A 66 -2.58 -12.36 5.02
CA GLU A 66 -1.25 -12.50 4.44
C GLU A 66 -0.97 -11.42 3.40
N GLN A 67 -1.94 -11.13 2.54
CA GLN A 67 -1.81 -10.09 1.52
C GLN A 67 -1.70 -8.70 2.15
N ILE A 68 -2.48 -8.44 3.20
CA ILE A 68 -2.43 -7.16 3.91
C ILE A 68 -1.05 -6.97 4.54
N GLN A 69 -0.53 -7.98 5.23
CA GLN A 69 0.79 -7.91 5.83
C GLN A 69 1.88 -7.76 4.77
N ALA A 70 1.74 -8.47 3.66
CA ALA A 70 2.72 -8.39 2.57
C ALA A 70 2.80 -6.98 1.98
N VAL A 71 1.65 -6.34 1.70
CA VAL A 71 1.65 -4.99 1.13
C VAL A 71 2.13 -3.97 2.16
N ALA A 72 1.79 -4.17 3.44
CA ALA A 72 2.24 -3.27 4.50
C ALA A 72 3.78 -3.26 4.61
N HIS A 73 4.39 -4.43 4.64
CA HIS A 73 5.86 -4.53 4.67
C HIS A 73 6.50 -4.00 3.39
N TYR A 74 5.89 -4.30 2.25
CA TYR A 74 6.38 -3.80 0.98
C TYR A 74 6.43 -2.27 0.94
N VAL A 75 5.33 -1.61 1.30
CA VAL A 75 5.27 -0.14 1.28
C VAL A 75 6.25 0.45 2.29
N ALA A 76 6.33 -0.11 3.49
CA ALA A 76 7.23 0.41 4.52
C ALA A 76 8.69 0.34 4.08
N ARG A 77 9.09 -0.74 3.42
CA ARG A 77 10.47 -0.90 2.96
C ARG A 77 10.74 -0.09 1.69
N ALA A 78 9.81 -0.14 0.72
CA ALA A 78 9.98 0.54 -0.55
C ALA A 78 10.01 2.05 -0.40
N SER A 79 9.24 2.59 0.54
CA SER A 79 9.20 4.04 0.81
C SER A 79 10.37 4.53 1.67
N GLY A 80 11.10 3.61 2.30
CA GLY A 80 12.21 3.95 3.18
C GLY A 80 11.82 4.16 4.64
N ALA A 81 10.58 3.86 5.03
CA ALA A 81 10.15 3.95 6.43
C ALA A 81 10.85 2.89 7.28
N GLU A 82 11.06 1.70 6.70
CA GLU A 82 11.79 0.59 7.32
C GLU A 82 12.91 0.13 6.39
N LYS A 83 13.98 -0.37 6.96
CA LYS A 83 15.15 -0.81 6.16
C LYS A 83 15.15 -2.30 5.88
#